data_3aadf3fb9e2bb3c27275275c3627c30f
#
_entry.id   3aadf3fb9e2bb3c27275275c3627c30f
#
_cell.length_a   1.000
_cell.length_b   1.000
_cell.length_c   1.000
_cell.angle_alpha   90.00
_cell.angle_beta   90.00
_cell.angle_gamma   90.00
#
_symmetry.space_group_name_H-M   'P 1'
#
loop_
_entity.id
_entity.type
_entity.pdbx_description
1 polymer ?
#
loop_
_entity_poly.entity_id
_entity_poly.type
_entity_poly.pdbx_seq_one_letter_code
_entity_poly.pdbx_strand_id
1 'polypeptide(L)'
;MYYGANHPMKPHRLSMTHHLVMGYDLHEHMQIFVRAPPSPSPSPSPSPSPSPSSLPPPGHMARAFPSSCPRGEATDPEPPASSRRQRPRPACSAELAQFHSEDYVDFLRRAAPGSEAECLEQLQQFNLGDDCPLFDGLYRFCQLYAGGSIEGAVRLNQGLSDVAINWSGGLHHAKKSEASGFCYVNDLVLAILELLKHHARVVYIDIDIHHGDGVEEAFYLTDRCMTVSFHKYGDHFFPGTGDLKDVGERFGKGYSVNVPLRDGIDDVTFLSIFKPVMRRIMEVYRPGAVVLQCGADSLAHDRLGCFCLSLEGHAECVRFMKGFGVPMLVTGGGGYTKHNVARCWAYETAVLVDKEVPNQLPDNAYYEYFGPRHLLKLPPVQTIENMNGKQYVETVKREVMENLRSIEHAPGVQMHHVPPDAHLPEWAQWAEEGADGEEEGDRNLGEYAGGRVGLA
;
A
#
# COMPACT_ATOMS: atom_id res chain seq x y z
N MET A 1 9.77 -6.30 -14.39
CA MET A 1 9.38 -4.91 -14.11
C MET A 1 10.63 -4.05 -14.17
N TYR A 2 10.64 -3.02 -15.00
CA TYR A 2 11.83 -2.24 -15.26
C TYR A 2 11.45 -0.85 -15.77
N TYR A 3 11.55 0.16 -14.91
CA TYR A 3 11.24 1.56 -15.25
C TYR A 3 12.18 2.16 -16.32
N GLY A 4 13.37 1.61 -16.48
CA GLY A 4 14.38 2.09 -17.43
C GLY A 4 15.80 2.01 -16.86
N ALA A 5 16.82 2.04 -17.74
CA ALA A 5 18.22 1.88 -17.35
C ALA A 5 18.66 2.93 -16.32
N ASN A 6 18.35 4.19 -16.56
CA ASN A 6 18.76 5.33 -15.75
C ASN A 6 17.72 5.78 -14.73
N HIS A 7 16.51 5.19 -14.74
CA HIS A 7 15.47 5.56 -13.81
C HIS A 7 15.85 5.21 -12.36
N PRO A 8 15.65 6.11 -11.37
CA PRO A 8 16.05 5.87 -9.99
C PRO A 8 15.26 4.74 -9.33
N MET A 9 13.96 4.60 -9.62
CA MET A 9 13.12 3.54 -9.07
C MET A 9 13.56 2.16 -9.59
N LYS A 10 13.96 1.30 -8.66
CA LYS A 10 14.46 -0.05 -8.96
C LYS A 10 13.67 -1.10 -8.17
N PRO A 11 12.65 -1.74 -8.76
CA PRO A 11 11.87 -2.80 -8.09
C PRO A 11 12.70 -3.96 -7.55
N HIS A 12 13.93 -4.12 -8.02
CA HIS A 12 14.91 -5.09 -7.52
C HIS A 12 15.15 -4.99 -6.00
N ARG A 13 14.99 -3.80 -5.41
CA ARG A 13 15.08 -3.56 -3.97
C ARG A 13 14.11 -4.45 -3.17
N LEU A 14 12.92 -4.77 -3.73
CA LEU A 14 11.95 -5.67 -3.11
C LEU A 14 12.46 -7.11 -3.00
N SER A 15 13.10 -7.60 -4.06
CA SER A 15 13.71 -8.95 -4.04
C SER A 15 14.82 -9.02 -2.99
N MET A 16 15.65 -7.98 -2.88
CA MET A 16 16.71 -7.90 -1.86
C MET A 16 16.12 -7.89 -0.44
N THR A 17 15.05 -7.12 -0.20
CA THR A 17 14.32 -7.09 1.07
C THR A 17 13.81 -8.48 1.45
N HIS A 18 13.11 -9.14 0.52
CA HIS A 18 12.54 -10.46 0.78
C HIS A 18 13.62 -11.51 1.07
N HIS A 19 14.80 -11.45 0.42
CA HIS A 19 15.91 -12.34 0.72
C HIS A 19 16.48 -12.12 2.13
N LEU A 20 16.53 -10.87 2.60
CA LEU A 20 16.92 -10.60 3.98
C LEU A 20 15.86 -11.08 4.98
N VAL A 21 14.57 -10.82 4.72
CA VAL A 21 13.46 -11.30 5.56
C VAL A 21 13.49 -12.83 5.68
N MET A 22 13.71 -13.54 4.56
CA MET A 22 13.84 -15.00 4.55
C MET A 22 15.12 -15.47 5.24
N GLY A 23 16.25 -14.80 5.00
CA GLY A 23 17.54 -15.18 5.56
C GLY A 23 17.65 -14.96 7.08
N TYR A 24 16.87 -14.04 7.64
CA TYR A 24 16.72 -13.85 9.08
C TYR A 24 15.57 -14.68 9.69
N ASP A 25 14.96 -15.58 8.96
CA ASP A 25 13.83 -16.42 9.38
C ASP A 25 12.61 -15.64 9.91
N LEU A 26 12.51 -14.36 9.57
CA LEU A 26 11.38 -13.51 10.00
C LEU A 26 10.05 -14.02 9.45
N HIS A 27 10.09 -14.70 8.31
CA HIS A 27 8.93 -15.29 7.65
C HIS A 27 8.23 -16.37 8.49
N GLU A 28 8.90 -16.98 9.46
CA GLU A 28 8.33 -17.99 10.36
C GLU A 28 7.39 -17.35 11.41
N HIS A 29 7.50 -16.02 11.59
CA HIS A 29 6.74 -15.26 12.57
C HIS A 29 5.57 -14.48 11.95
N MET A 30 5.26 -14.72 10.67
CA MET A 30 4.20 -14.04 9.93
C MET A 30 3.51 -14.97 8.94
N GLN A 31 2.32 -14.61 8.49
CA GLN A 31 1.69 -15.25 7.35
C GLN A 31 2.19 -14.58 6.07
N ILE A 32 2.73 -15.39 5.15
CA ILE A 32 3.26 -14.85 3.89
C ILE A 32 2.32 -15.16 2.73
N PHE A 33 2.02 -14.11 1.96
CA PHE A 33 1.27 -14.19 0.72
C PHE A 33 2.25 -14.13 -0.46
N VAL A 34 2.46 -15.26 -1.16
CA VAL A 34 3.41 -15.38 -2.28
C VAL A 34 2.69 -15.72 -3.56
N ARG A 35 3.03 -15.02 -4.64
CA ARG A 35 2.57 -15.39 -5.98
C ARG A 35 3.20 -16.73 -6.40
N ALA A 36 2.37 -17.72 -6.76
CA ALA A 36 2.90 -18.88 -7.46
C ALA A 36 3.40 -18.47 -8.86
N PRO A 37 4.47 -19.10 -9.36
CA PRO A 37 4.86 -18.92 -10.76
C PRO A 37 3.67 -19.28 -11.67
N PRO A 38 3.51 -18.61 -12.83
CA PRO A 38 2.49 -19.01 -13.77
C PRO A 38 2.67 -20.51 -14.08
N SER A 39 1.55 -21.25 -14.04
CA SER A 39 1.56 -22.65 -14.51
C SER A 39 2.15 -22.62 -15.93
N PRO A 40 3.06 -23.54 -16.28
CA PRO A 40 3.51 -23.65 -17.64
C PRO A 40 2.26 -23.77 -18.53
N SER A 41 2.16 -22.91 -19.54
CA SER A 41 1.10 -23.00 -20.55
C SER A 41 1.07 -24.46 -21.03
N PRO A 42 -0.11 -25.11 -21.14
CA PRO A 42 -0.18 -26.42 -21.72
C PRO A 42 0.48 -26.36 -23.10
N SER A 43 1.49 -27.19 -23.30
CA SER A 43 2.10 -27.35 -24.62
C SER A 43 0.97 -27.59 -25.63
N PRO A 44 0.98 -26.95 -26.82
CA PRO A 44 -0.04 -27.21 -27.81
C PRO A 44 -0.02 -28.72 -28.11
N SER A 45 -1.17 -29.35 -27.85
CA SER A 45 -1.37 -30.76 -28.24
C SER A 45 -1.11 -30.88 -29.75
N PRO A 46 -0.38 -31.90 -30.22
CA PRO A 46 -0.18 -32.09 -31.63
C PRO A 46 -1.56 -32.25 -32.31
N SER A 47 -1.79 -31.43 -33.35
CA SER A 47 -2.99 -31.50 -34.14
C SER A 47 -3.19 -32.94 -34.66
N PRO A 48 -4.40 -33.52 -34.50
CA PRO A 48 -4.66 -34.85 -35.10
C PRO A 48 -4.66 -34.70 -36.65
N SER A 49 -3.91 -35.57 -37.28
CA SER A 49 -3.93 -35.75 -38.72
C SER A 49 -5.34 -36.13 -39.20
N PRO A 50 -5.82 -35.65 -40.36
CA PRO A 50 -7.15 -35.99 -40.86
C PRO A 50 -7.15 -37.46 -41.37
N SER A 51 -8.03 -38.27 -40.85
CA SER A 51 -8.41 -39.55 -41.43
C SER A 51 -9.76 -39.45 -42.15
N PRO A 52 -10.00 -40.25 -43.18
CA PRO A 52 -11.10 -40.01 -44.15
C PRO A 52 -12.44 -40.56 -43.69
N SER A 53 -13.43 -39.77 -44.04
CA SER A 53 -14.89 -40.02 -44.20
C SER A 53 -15.47 -41.41 -43.89
N SER A 54 -16.48 -41.42 -42.98
CA SER A 54 -17.70 -42.22 -43.14
C SER A 54 -18.86 -41.61 -42.33
N LEU A 55 -20.02 -41.51 -43.00
CA LEU A 55 -21.29 -40.94 -42.55
C LEU A 55 -21.98 -41.78 -41.46
N PRO A 56 -22.81 -41.21 -40.61
CA PRO A 56 -23.56 -41.93 -39.58
C PRO A 56 -24.97 -42.38 -40.02
N PRO A 57 -25.53 -43.41 -39.40
CA PRO A 57 -27.00 -43.59 -39.37
C PRO A 57 -27.62 -43.08 -38.01
N PRO A 58 -28.91 -42.80 -38.00
CA PRO A 58 -29.59 -42.12 -36.94
C PRO A 58 -30.24 -43.04 -35.89
N GLY A 59 -30.42 -42.50 -34.70
CA GLY A 59 -31.52 -42.91 -33.86
C GLY A 59 -31.21 -43.41 -32.46
N HIS A 60 -31.88 -42.78 -31.53
CA HIS A 60 -32.47 -43.19 -30.27
C HIS A 60 -31.89 -42.64 -28.97
N MET A 61 -32.81 -41.95 -28.29
CA MET A 61 -32.81 -41.60 -26.88
C MET A 61 -32.56 -42.80 -25.97
N ALA A 62 -31.86 -42.61 -24.85
CA ALA A 62 -32.30 -43.04 -23.54
C ALA A 62 -31.34 -42.58 -22.43
N ARG A 63 -31.95 -42.19 -21.34
CA ARG A 63 -31.40 -41.82 -20.03
C ARG A 63 -30.59 -42.99 -19.42
N ALA A 64 -29.56 -42.64 -18.63
CA ALA A 64 -29.38 -43.20 -17.27
C ALA A 64 -28.13 -42.62 -16.60
N PHE A 65 -28.30 -42.12 -15.39
CA PHE A 65 -27.21 -41.96 -14.40
C PHE A 65 -26.78 -43.37 -13.91
N PRO A 66 -25.54 -43.55 -13.51
CA PRO A 66 -25.35 -44.17 -12.23
C PRO A 66 -24.31 -43.49 -11.34
N SER A 67 -24.66 -43.42 -10.09
CA SER A 67 -23.87 -43.23 -8.90
C SER A 67 -22.81 -44.30 -8.74
N SER A 68 -21.56 -43.90 -8.42
CA SER A 68 -20.71 -44.54 -7.40
C SER A 68 -19.33 -43.92 -7.37
N CYS A 69 -18.97 -43.23 -6.29
CA CYS A 69 -17.61 -42.93 -5.91
C CYS A 69 -16.93 -44.14 -5.32
N PRO A 70 -15.69 -44.46 -5.63
CA PRO A 70 -14.87 -45.33 -4.78
C PRO A 70 -14.23 -44.53 -3.66
N ARG A 71 -14.33 -45.05 -2.46
CA ARG A 71 -13.65 -44.58 -1.24
C ARG A 71 -12.19 -45.02 -1.25
N GLY A 72 -11.33 -44.12 -0.76
CA GLY A 72 -10.17 -44.51 0.03
C GLY A 72 -8.83 -44.38 -0.65
N GLU A 73 -8.27 -43.19 -0.64
CA GLU A 73 -6.82 -43.03 -0.53
C GLU A 73 -6.55 -42.19 0.73
N ALA A 74 -5.59 -42.66 1.53
CA ALA A 74 -5.16 -42.05 2.76
C ALA A 74 -4.62 -40.66 2.46
N THR A 75 -5.31 -39.62 2.93
CA THR A 75 -4.84 -38.26 2.88
C THR A 75 -3.75 -38.08 3.91
N ASP A 76 -2.56 -37.70 3.47
CA ASP A 76 -1.52 -37.15 4.35
C ASP A 76 -2.12 -36.07 5.25
N PRO A 77 -1.70 -35.95 6.52
CA PRO A 77 -2.23 -34.94 7.41
C PRO A 77 -2.00 -33.55 6.84
N GLU A 78 -3.08 -32.77 6.68
CA GLU A 78 -2.99 -31.38 6.23
C GLU A 78 -1.99 -30.60 7.12
N PRO A 79 -1.06 -29.84 6.53
CA PRO A 79 -0.13 -29.04 7.30
C PRO A 79 -0.92 -28.01 8.14
N PRO A 80 -0.42 -27.61 9.32
CA PRO A 80 -1.11 -26.67 10.20
C PRO A 80 -1.43 -25.38 9.45
N ALA A 81 -2.57 -24.75 9.78
CA ALA A 81 -3.13 -23.58 9.08
C ALA A 81 -2.13 -22.42 8.95
N SER A 82 -1.10 -22.35 9.82
CA SER A 82 -0.01 -21.38 9.80
C SER A 82 0.94 -21.51 8.60
N SER A 83 0.92 -22.64 7.89
CA SER A 83 1.83 -22.90 6.74
C SER A 83 1.15 -22.74 5.37
N ARG A 84 -0.12 -22.38 5.31
CA ARG A 84 -0.80 -22.14 4.03
C ARG A 84 -0.32 -20.83 3.40
N ARG A 85 0.59 -20.93 2.41
CA ARG A 85 0.97 -19.81 1.54
C ARG A 85 -0.25 -19.39 0.73
N GLN A 86 -0.90 -18.30 1.13
CA GLN A 86 -1.98 -17.71 0.37
C GLN A 86 -1.41 -16.75 -0.69
N ARG A 87 -2.11 -16.61 -1.81
CA ARG A 87 -1.65 -15.74 -2.91
C ARG A 87 -2.27 -14.38 -2.76
N PRO A 88 -1.51 -13.25 -2.80
CA PRO A 88 -2.12 -11.95 -2.93
C PRO A 88 -2.87 -11.92 -4.27
N ARG A 89 -4.14 -11.58 -4.23
CA ARG A 89 -4.90 -11.38 -5.45
C ARG A 89 -4.54 -10.03 -6.07
N PRO A 90 -4.46 -9.94 -7.39
CA PRO A 90 -4.34 -8.65 -8.03
C PRO A 90 -5.65 -7.87 -7.89
N ALA A 91 -5.56 -6.57 -7.62
CA ALA A 91 -6.72 -5.71 -7.66
C ALA A 91 -7.37 -5.73 -9.05
N CYS A 92 -8.69 -5.80 -9.11
CA CYS A 92 -9.42 -5.69 -10.37
C CYS A 92 -9.60 -4.21 -10.77
N SER A 93 -10.01 -3.95 -12.02
CA SER A 93 -10.24 -2.58 -12.50
C SER A 93 -11.27 -1.83 -11.65
N ALA A 94 -12.33 -2.50 -11.20
CA ALA A 94 -13.36 -1.89 -10.36
C ALA A 94 -12.84 -1.46 -8.98
N GLU A 95 -11.89 -2.21 -8.41
CA GLU A 95 -11.24 -1.82 -7.14
C GLU A 95 -10.32 -0.61 -7.35
N LEU A 96 -9.57 -0.57 -8.45
CA LEU A 96 -8.75 0.60 -8.77
C LEU A 96 -9.62 1.84 -9.02
N ALA A 97 -10.78 1.67 -9.66
CA ALA A 97 -11.74 2.74 -9.94
C ALA A 97 -12.52 3.23 -8.70
N GLN A 98 -12.33 2.64 -7.51
CA GLN A 98 -12.85 3.23 -6.27
C GLN A 98 -12.22 4.59 -5.94
N PHE A 99 -11.03 4.84 -6.42
CA PHE A 99 -10.36 6.13 -6.31
C PHE A 99 -10.03 6.74 -7.66
N HIS A 100 -9.39 5.97 -8.55
CA HIS A 100 -8.96 6.46 -9.85
C HIS A 100 -10.12 6.60 -10.83
N SER A 101 -10.02 7.55 -11.75
CA SER A 101 -11.01 7.69 -12.82
C SER A 101 -10.97 6.48 -13.76
N GLU A 102 -12.14 6.08 -14.26
CA GLU A 102 -12.27 4.89 -15.12
C GLU A 102 -11.44 5.02 -16.42
N ASP A 103 -11.39 6.21 -17.00
CA ASP A 103 -10.62 6.49 -18.20
C ASP A 103 -9.11 6.33 -17.97
N TYR A 104 -8.60 6.76 -16.81
CA TYR A 104 -7.20 6.56 -16.41
C TYR A 104 -6.89 5.07 -16.20
N VAL A 105 -7.74 4.34 -15.48
CA VAL A 105 -7.57 2.90 -15.24
C VAL A 105 -7.60 2.13 -16.57
N ASP A 106 -8.53 2.47 -17.45
CA ASP A 106 -8.65 1.88 -18.78
C ASP A 106 -7.44 2.20 -19.68
N PHE A 107 -6.90 3.42 -19.55
CA PHE A 107 -5.67 3.77 -20.25
C PHE A 107 -4.50 2.92 -19.75
N LEU A 108 -4.25 2.85 -18.45
CA LEU A 108 -3.18 2.02 -17.88
C LEU A 108 -3.29 0.55 -18.30
N ARG A 109 -4.52 0.03 -18.44
CA ARG A 109 -4.77 -1.35 -18.88
C ARG A 109 -4.37 -1.61 -20.31
N ARG A 110 -4.51 -0.61 -21.20
CA ARG A 110 -4.26 -0.72 -22.65
C ARG A 110 -2.87 -0.26 -23.05
N ALA A 111 -2.28 0.66 -22.29
CA ALA A 111 -1.00 1.25 -22.60
C ALA A 111 0.14 0.21 -22.55
N ALA A 112 0.94 0.19 -23.59
CA ALA A 112 2.07 -0.70 -23.72
C ALA A 112 3.29 0.06 -24.27
N PRO A 113 4.51 -0.34 -23.96
CA PRO A 113 5.70 0.22 -24.59
C PRO A 113 5.64 0.08 -26.10
N GLY A 114 6.01 1.13 -26.81
CA GLY A 114 5.99 1.20 -28.27
C GLY A 114 4.70 1.79 -28.86
N SER A 115 3.68 2.06 -28.05
CA SER A 115 2.44 2.75 -28.49
C SER A 115 2.45 4.26 -28.21
N GLU A 116 3.57 4.82 -27.76
CA GLU A 116 3.67 6.21 -27.29
C GLU A 116 3.24 7.23 -28.36
N ALA A 117 3.59 6.97 -29.64
CA ALA A 117 3.22 7.85 -30.74
C ALA A 117 1.70 7.84 -31.04
N GLU A 118 1.02 6.73 -30.74
CA GLU A 118 -0.42 6.55 -30.99
C GLU A 118 -1.29 7.14 -29.87
N CYS A 119 -0.74 7.32 -28.68
CA CYS A 119 -1.46 7.77 -27.49
C CYS A 119 -0.83 9.01 -26.81
N LEU A 120 -0.13 9.85 -27.57
CA LEU A 120 0.61 11.01 -27.03
C LEU A 120 -0.28 11.96 -26.22
N GLU A 121 -1.50 12.25 -26.67
CA GLU A 121 -2.44 13.11 -25.94
C GLU A 121 -2.83 12.51 -24.59
N GLN A 122 -3.07 11.20 -24.55
CA GLN A 122 -3.41 10.48 -23.30
C GLN A 122 -2.20 10.38 -22.37
N LEU A 123 -1.00 10.20 -22.90
CA LEU A 123 0.22 10.24 -22.08
C LEU A 123 0.39 11.59 -21.40
N GLN A 124 0.15 12.68 -22.12
CA GLN A 124 0.19 14.03 -21.56
C GLN A 124 -0.94 14.26 -20.54
N GLN A 125 -2.17 13.84 -20.89
CA GLN A 125 -3.34 13.96 -20.01
C GLN A 125 -3.14 13.26 -18.68
N PHE A 126 -2.58 12.06 -18.69
CA PHE A 126 -2.39 11.20 -17.52
C PHE A 126 -0.97 11.30 -16.92
N ASN A 127 -0.18 12.26 -17.38
CA ASN A 127 1.18 12.54 -16.89
C ASN A 127 2.13 11.32 -16.93
N LEU A 128 2.04 10.52 -18.01
CA LEU A 128 3.01 9.45 -18.26
C LEU A 128 4.12 9.96 -19.17
N GLY A 129 5.38 9.78 -18.73
CA GLY A 129 6.56 10.29 -19.42
C GLY A 129 7.84 9.82 -18.73
N ASP A 130 8.86 10.67 -18.69
CA ASP A 130 10.19 10.31 -18.16
C ASP A 130 10.15 9.85 -16.69
N ASP A 131 9.36 10.51 -15.85
CA ASP A 131 9.21 10.17 -14.43
C ASP A 131 8.29 8.97 -14.20
N CYS A 132 7.30 8.78 -15.06
CA CYS A 132 6.35 7.68 -15.01
C CYS A 132 6.29 6.97 -16.37
N PRO A 133 7.35 6.25 -16.78
CA PRO A 133 7.44 5.64 -18.10
C PRO A 133 6.53 4.43 -18.27
N LEU A 134 6.11 4.16 -19.52
CA LEU A 134 5.49 2.89 -19.86
C LEU A 134 6.54 1.78 -19.85
N PHE A 135 6.20 0.64 -19.25
CA PHE A 135 7.04 -0.57 -19.27
C PHE A 135 6.19 -1.85 -19.32
N ASP A 136 6.78 -2.93 -19.79
CA ASP A 136 6.08 -4.21 -19.89
C ASP A 136 5.54 -4.69 -18.57
N GLY A 137 4.23 -4.95 -18.52
CA GLY A 137 3.55 -5.41 -17.32
C GLY A 137 3.23 -4.31 -16.31
N LEU A 138 3.24 -3.03 -16.70
CA LEU A 138 2.91 -1.89 -15.84
C LEU A 138 1.57 -2.09 -15.12
N TYR A 139 0.49 -2.31 -15.88
CA TYR A 139 -0.84 -2.49 -15.28
C TYR A 139 -0.87 -3.67 -14.29
N ARG A 140 -0.24 -4.78 -14.66
CA ARG A 140 -0.12 -5.94 -13.76
C ARG A 140 0.67 -5.63 -12.50
N PHE A 141 1.69 -4.81 -12.58
CA PHE A 141 2.43 -4.33 -11.42
C PHE A 141 1.53 -3.50 -10.50
N CYS A 142 0.76 -2.55 -11.06
CA CYS A 142 -0.22 -1.75 -10.32
C CYS A 142 -1.24 -2.63 -9.60
N GLN A 143 -1.82 -3.60 -10.30
CA GLN A 143 -2.77 -4.55 -9.73
C GLN A 143 -2.18 -5.33 -8.54
N LEU A 144 -0.91 -5.73 -8.61
CA LEU A 144 -0.28 -6.56 -7.58
C LEU A 144 0.03 -5.78 -6.32
N TYR A 145 0.60 -4.57 -6.42
CA TYR A 145 0.91 -3.82 -5.22
C TYR A 145 -0.34 -3.20 -4.59
N ALA A 146 -1.29 -2.72 -5.39
CA ALA A 146 -2.56 -2.22 -4.89
C ALA A 146 -3.39 -3.35 -4.24
N GLY A 147 -3.46 -4.52 -4.90
CA GLY A 147 -4.11 -5.70 -4.33
C GLY A 147 -3.49 -6.15 -3.00
N GLY A 148 -2.17 -6.00 -2.85
CA GLY A 148 -1.48 -6.29 -1.59
C GLY A 148 -1.92 -5.36 -0.45
N SER A 149 -2.02 -4.05 -0.70
CA SER A 149 -2.46 -3.07 0.30
C SER A 149 -3.95 -3.20 0.64
N ILE A 150 -4.80 -3.41 -0.36
CA ILE A 150 -6.23 -3.69 -0.15
C ILE A 150 -6.43 -4.97 0.67
N GLU A 151 -5.76 -6.06 0.31
CA GLU A 151 -5.85 -7.34 1.06
C GLU A 151 -5.35 -7.17 2.50
N GLY A 152 -4.27 -6.40 2.71
CA GLY A 152 -3.79 -6.04 4.04
C GLY A 152 -4.89 -5.35 4.86
N ALA A 153 -5.57 -4.36 4.27
CA ALA A 153 -6.68 -3.65 4.90
C ALA A 153 -7.87 -4.57 5.21
N VAL A 154 -8.25 -5.45 4.28
CA VAL A 154 -9.33 -6.45 4.49
C VAL A 154 -9.02 -7.35 5.68
N ARG A 155 -7.78 -7.81 5.80
CA ARG A 155 -7.38 -8.68 6.92
C ARG A 155 -7.40 -7.96 8.28
N LEU A 156 -7.00 -6.69 8.30
CA LEU A 156 -7.12 -5.85 9.50
C LEU A 156 -8.58 -5.64 9.87
N ASN A 157 -9.46 -5.34 8.90
CA ASN A 157 -10.90 -5.20 9.11
C ASN A 157 -11.54 -6.46 9.69
N GLN A 158 -11.07 -7.64 9.27
CA GLN A 158 -11.57 -8.93 9.75
C GLN A 158 -10.94 -9.39 11.06
N GLY A 159 -10.00 -8.64 11.62
CA GLY A 159 -9.26 -9.02 12.83
C GLY A 159 -8.40 -10.28 12.66
N LEU A 160 -8.00 -10.60 11.42
CA LEU A 160 -7.15 -11.75 11.11
C LEU A 160 -5.66 -11.47 11.32
N SER A 161 -5.29 -10.21 11.45
CA SER A 161 -3.95 -9.76 11.79
C SER A 161 -4.04 -8.38 12.46
N ASP A 162 -3.12 -8.10 13.37
CA ASP A 162 -2.96 -6.79 14.01
C ASP A 162 -2.09 -5.85 13.16
N VAL A 163 -1.18 -6.45 12.38
CA VAL A 163 -0.28 -5.75 11.47
C VAL A 163 -0.29 -6.45 10.11
N ALA A 164 -0.43 -5.67 9.05
CA ALA A 164 -0.25 -6.11 7.67
C ALA A 164 0.94 -5.36 7.05
N ILE A 165 1.77 -6.03 6.24
CA ILE A 165 2.96 -5.46 5.62
C ILE A 165 2.90 -5.63 4.12
N ASN A 166 3.06 -4.52 3.38
CA ASN A 166 3.21 -4.52 1.92
C ASN A 166 4.36 -3.63 1.46
N TRP A 167 5.58 -4.15 1.45
CA TRP A 167 6.76 -3.40 1.00
C TRP A 167 6.72 -3.00 -0.48
N SER A 168 5.81 -3.59 -1.26
CA SER A 168 5.63 -3.22 -2.68
C SER A 168 4.72 -2.01 -2.87
N GLY A 169 3.93 -1.65 -1.87
CA GLY A 169 3.02 -0.50 -1.85
C GLY A 169 3.69 0.78 -1.39
N GLY A 170 2.89 1.77 -1.08
CA GLY A 170 3.34 3.08 -0.62
C GLY A 170 3.51 4.11 -1.74
N LEU A 171 2.76 3.98 -2.84
CA LEU A 171 2.87 4.84 -4.03
C LEU A 171 2.02 6.10 -3.85
N HIS A 172 2.45 6.99 -2.97
CA HIS A 172 1.69 8.09 -2.38
C HIS A 172 1.46 9.31 -3.30
N HIS A 173 2.20 9.42 -4.43
CA HIS A 173 2.09 10.56 -5.33
C HIS A 173 1.01 10.41 -6.42
N ALA A 174 0.54 9.19 -6.70
CA ALA A 174 -0.46 8.98 -7.73
C ALA A 174 -1.76 9.73 -7.39
N LYS A 175 -2.27 10.48 -8.36
CA LYS A 175 -3.49 11.27 -8.25
C LYS A 175 -4.69 10.49 -8.80
N LYS A 176 -5.89 11.04 -8.65
CA LYS A 176 -7.12 10.41 -9.13
C LYS A 176 -7.06 10.06 -10.62
N SER A 177 -6.52 10.95 -11.44
CA SER A 177 -6.54 10.82 -12.91
C SER A 177 -5.16 10.97 -13.56
N GLU A 178 -4.06 10.85 -12.78
CA GLU A 178 -2.72 10.97 -13.34
C GLU A 178 -1.66 10.26 -12.51
N ALA A 179 -0.59 9.86 -13.15
CA ALA A 179 0.63 9.37 -12.53
C ALA A 179 1.49 10.55 -12.05
N SER A 180 2.25 10.35 -10.99
CA SER A 180 3.15 11.37 -10.45
C SER A 180 4.26 10.71 -9.63
N GLY A 181 5.46 11.28 -9.62
CA GLY A 181 6.54 10.86 -8.72
C GLY A 181 6.82 9.36 -8.72
N PHE A 182 6.89 8.73 -9.89
CA PHE A 182 7.07 7.28 -10.09
C PHE A 182 5.88 6.42 -9.65
N CYS A 183 4.76 7.02 -9.28
CA CYS A 183 3.55 6.36 -8.79
C CYS A 183 2.46 6.38 -9.87
N TYR A 184 1.81 5.24 -10.10
CA TYR A 184 0.74 5.12 -11.10
C TYR A 184 -0.63 4.93 -10.45
N VAL A 185 -0.75 4.05 -9.48
CA VAL A 185 -1.96 3.78 -8.70
C VAL A 185 -1.67 4.04 -7.23
N ASN A 186 -2.54 4.77 -6.56
CA ASN A 186 -2.40 5.08 -5.14
C ASN A 186 -3.01 3.97 -4.29
N ASP A 187 -2.19 2.98 -3.99
CA ASP A 187 -2.59 1.83 -3.17
C ASP A 187 -2.93 2.21 -1.72
N LEU A 188 -2.35 3.30 -1.22
CA LEU A 188 -2.61 3.81 0.13
C LEU A 188 -4.04 4.35 0.23
N VAL A 189 -4.47 5.17 -0.75
CA VAL A 189 -5.85 5.67 -0.79
C VAL A 189 -6.83 4.50 -0.88
N LEU A 190 -6.57 3.52 -1.74
CA LEU A 190 -7.43 2.34 -1.89
C LEU A 190 -7.53 1.53 -0.59
N ALA A 191 -6.41 1.33 0.11
CA ALA A 191 -6.39 0.64 1.39
C ALA A 191 -7.11 1.45 2.49
N ILE A 192 -6.96 2.78 2.52
CA ILE A 192 -7.66 3.64 3.48
C ILE A 192 -9.17 3.58 3.22
N LEU A 193 -9.62 3.63 1.96
CA LEU A 193 -11.03 3.48 1.62
C LEU A 193 -11.59 2.14 2.11
N GLU A 194 -10.81 1.05 1.98
CA GLU A 194 -11.17 -0.27 2.51
C GLU A 194 -11.28 -0.25 4.04
N LEU A 195 -10.32 0.34 4.74
CA LEU A 195 -10.35 0.47 6.20
C LEU A 195 -11.54 1.30 6.68
N LEU A 196 -11.89 2.37 5.96
CA LEU A 196 -13.02 3.25 6.30
C LEU A 196 -14.40 2.59 6.18
N LYS A 197 -14.50 1.40 5.59
CA LYS A 197 -15.73 0.59 5.62
C LYS A 197 -16.04 0.07 7.03
N HIS A 198 -15.02 -0.18 7.84
CA HIS A 198 -15.12 -0.77 9.17
C HIS A 198 -14.68 0.16 10.30
N HIS A 199 -13.80 1.12 10.02
CA HIS A 199 -13.26 2.06 11.00
C HIS A 199 -13.86 3.45 10.80
N ALA A 200 -14.33 4.07 11.87
CA ALA A 200 -14.86 5.44 11.83
C ALA A 200 -13.81 6.43 11.34
N ARG A 201 -12.55 6.23 11.75
CA ARG A 201 -11.42 7.12 11.50
C ARG A 201 -10.17 6.31 11.23
N VAL A 202 -9.39 6.76 10.24
CA VAL A 202 -8.09 6.20 9.88
C VAL A 202 -7.05 7.30 9.94
N VAL A 203 -5.86 7.03 10.47
CA VAL A 203 -4.72 7.93 10.34
C VAL A 203 -3.74 7.39 9.32
N TYR A 204 -3.38 8.21 8.36
CA TYR A 204 -2.29 7.99 7.43
C TYR A 204 -1.05 8.74 7.92
N ILE A 205 0.08 8.07 7.97
CA ILE A 205 1.36 8.60 8.44
C ILE A 205 2.40 8.33 7.35
N ASP A 206 3.13 9.36 6.97
CA ASP A 206 4.13 9.32 5.92
C ASP A 206 5.48 9.77 6.46
N ILE A 207 6.48 8.90 6.37
CA ILE A 207 7.87 9.18 6.76
C ILE A 207 8.85 9.08 5.57
N ASP A 208 8.30 9.01 4.35
CA ASP A 208 9.03 9.28 3.12
C ASP A 208 9.62 10.69 3.16
N ILE A 209 10.72 10.93 2.44
CA ILE A 209 11.26 12.29 2.38
C ILE A 209 10.37 13.24 1.57
N HIS A 210 9.56 12.69 0.65
CA HIS A 210 8.64 13.48 -0.16
C HIS A 210 7.28 13.62 0.54
N HIS A 211 6.63 14.76 0.35
CA HIS A 211 5.27 14.98 0.83
C HIS A 211 4.30 13.97 0.19
N GLY A 212 3.45 13.32 1.00
CA GLY A 212 2.43 12.38 0.56
C GLY A 212 1.22 13.07 -0.08
N ASP A 213 1.47 13.86 -1.11
CA ASP A 213 0.54 14.81 -1.72
C ASP A 213 -0.71 14.13 -2.33
N GLY A 214 -0.55 12.95 -2.95
CA GLY A 214 -1.68 12.22 -3.54
C GLY A 214 -2.66 11.70 -2.50
N VAL A 215 -2.16 11.29 -1.33
CA VAL A 215 -3.01 10.85 -0.22
C VAL A 215 -3.65 12.05 0.48
N GLU A 216 -2.90 13.12 0.71
CA GLU A 216 -3.45 14.36 1.29
C GLU A 216 -4.58 14.90 0.41
N GLU A 217 -4.38 15.02 -0.90
CA GLU A 217 -5.38 15.50 -1.84
C GLU A 217 -6.66 14.66 -1.81
N ALA A 218 -6.53 13.33 -1.76
CA ALA A 218 -7.67 12.41 -1.73
C ALA A 218 -8.57 12.61 -0.50
N PHE A 219 -7.99 13.02 0.63
CA PHE A 219 -8.72 13.16 1.90
C PHE A 219 -8.79 14.58 2.43
N TYR A 220 -8.43 15.59 1.62
CA TYR A 220 -8.32 17.00 2.03
C TYR A 220 -9.62 17.60 2.56
N LEU A 221 -10.76 17.05 2.15
CA LEU A 221 -12.10 17.57 2.46
C LEU A 221 -12.86 16.76 3.53
N THR A 222 -12.24 15.74 4.12
CA THR A 222 -12.90 14.82 5.08
C THR A 222 -12.17 14.75 6.40
N ASP A 223 -12.92 14.58 7.47
CA ASP A 223 -12.44 14.35 8.84
C ASP A 223 -12.26 12.85 9.17
N ARG A 224 -12.66 11.96 8.25
CA ARG A 224 -12.57 10.51 8.47
C ARG A 224 -11.18 9.93 8.26
N CYS A 225 -10.33 10.61 7.51
CA CYS A 225 -8.92 10.27 7.37
C CYS A 225 -8.08 11.48 7.75
N MET A 226 -7.23 11.33 8.76
CA MET A 226 -6.21 12.32 9.07
C MET A 226 -4.92 11.95 8.36
N THR A 227 -4.39 12.85 7.56
CA THR A 227 -3.10 12.69 6.88
C THR A 227 -2.00 13.41 7.64
N VAL A 228 -0.86 12.74 7.85
CA VAL A 228 0.28 13.28 8.61
C VAL A 228 1.55 12.99 7.81
N SER A 229 2.23 14.02 7.32
CA SER A 229 3.43 13.86 6.51
C SER A 229 4.62 14.62 7.10
N PHE A 230 5.76 13.91 7.25
CA PHE A 230 7.03 14.44 7.74
C PHE A 230 8.02 14.47 6.57
N HIS A 231 8.15 15.60 5.89
CA HIS A 231 8.81 15.65 4.58
C HIS A 231 9.74 16.84 4.42
N LYS A 232 10.65 16.73 3.47
CA LYS A 232 11.45 17.88 3.01
C LYS A 232 10.55 18.87 2.28
N TYR A 233 10.67 20.15 2.64
CA TYR A 233 9.92 21.24 2.04
C TYR A 233 10.83 22.43 1.69
N GLY A 234 10.54 23.08 0.58
CA GLY A 234 11.28 24.23 0.08
C GLY A 234 12.38 23.85 -0.93
N ASP A 235 13.11 24.86 -1.42
CA ASP A 235 14.23 24.73 -2.37
C ASP A 235 13.84 23.98 -3.67
N HIS A 236 12.60 24.12 -4.13
CA HIS A 236 12.06 23.41 -5.30
C HIS A 236 12.11 21.88 -5.19
N PHE A 237 12.14 21.34 -3.96
CA PHE A 237 12.12 19.90 -3.74
C PHE A 237 10.72 19.33 -4.11
N PHE A 238 10.70 18.21 -4.80
CA PHE A 238 9.46 17.55 -5.24
C PHE A 238 8.62 17.07 -4.04
N PRO A 239 7.29 17.16 -4.08
CA PRO A 239 6.43 17.73 -5.13
C PRO A 239 6.21 19.25 -5.01
N GLY A 240 6.75 19.93 -4.01
CA GLY A 240 6.60 21.36 -3.78
C GLY A 240 5.36 21.74 -2.97
N THR A 241 4.61 20.76 -2.47
CA THR A 241 3.42 20.89 -1.61
C THR A 241 3.71 20.48 -0.17
N GLY A 242 2.76 20.63 0.74
CA GLY A 242 2.90 20.26 2.15
C GLY A 242 3.46 21.40 3.02
N ASP A 243 3.02 22.65 2.78
CA ASP A 243 3.33 23.75 3.70
C ASP A 243 2.66 23.53 5.06
N LEU A 244 3.27 24.05 6.11
CA LEU A 244 2.75 23.97 7.47
C LEU A 244 1.31 24.53 7.63
N LYS A 245 0.87 25.37 6.67
CA LYS A 245 -0.45 25.97 6.64
C LYS A 245 -1.48 25.15 5.85
N ASP A 246 -1.05 24.11 5.16
CA ASP A 246 -1.93 23.19 4.46
C ASP A 246 -2.55 22.25 5.49
N VAL A 247 -3.75 22.62 5.98
CA VAL A 247 -4.39 21.97 7.12
C VAL A 247 -5.71 21.29 6.77
N GLY A 248 -6.00 21.12 5.49
CA GLY A 248 -7.30 20.63 5.03
C GLY A 248 -8.33 21.72 4.86
N GLU A 249 -9.46 21.39 4.24
CA GLU A 249 -10.54 22.31 3.92
C GLU A 249 -11.91 21.72 4.29
N ARG A 250 -12.91 22.60 4.53
CA ARG A 250 -14.28 22.22 4.89
C ARG A 250 -14.32 21.25 6.09
N PHE A 251 -14.87 20.03 5.93
CA PHE A 251 -14.89 19.02 7.00
C PHE A 251 -13.50 18.46 7.30
N GLY A 252 -12.57 18.54 6.34
CA GLY A 252 -11.18 18.13 6.50
C GLY A 252 -10.29 19.17 7.18
N LYS A 253 -10.80 20.35 7.52
CA LYS A 253 -9.99 21.40 8.13
C LYS A 253 -9.44 20.97 9.50
N GLY A 254 -8.12 20.97 9.63
CA GLY A 254 -7.38 20.48 10.80
C GLY A 254 -6.97 19.02 10.71
N TYR A 255 -7.41 18.30 9.67
CA TYR A 255 -7.12 16.87 9.50
C TYR A 255 -6.01 16.57 8.46
N SER A 256 -5.41 17.59 7.85
CA SER A 256 -4.12 17.52 7.17
C SER A 256 -3.04 18.09 8.09
N VAL A 257 -2.02 17.30 8.40
CA VAL A 257 -0.92 17.68 9.30
C VAL A 257 0.38 17.59 8.52
N ASN A 258 0.93 18.74 8.18
CA ASN A 258 2.19 18.86 7.46
C ASN A 258 3.32 19.27 8.40
N VAL A 259 4.41 18.51 8.38
CA VAL A 259 5.63 18.77 9.16
C VAL A 259 6.77 19.02 8.18
N PRO A 260 6.88 20.26 7.66
CA PRO A 260 7.95 20.62 6.73
C PRO A 260 9.31 20.62 7.44
N LEU A 261 10.27 19.90 6.87
CA LEU A 261 11.61 19.73 7.41
C LEU A 261 12.64 20.23 6.39
N ARG A 262 13.86 20.44 6.85
CA ARG A 262 15.00 20.89 6.06
C ARG A 262 16.03 19.79 5.91
N ASP A 263 17.01 20.02 5.04
CA ASP A 263 18.12 19.10 4.77
C ASP A 263 18.83 18.65 6.04
N GLY A 264 19.38 17.46 5.97
CA GLY A 264 20.29 16.92 6.96
C GLY A 264 19.67 16.56 8.31
N ILE A 265 18.34 16.47 8.43
CA ILE A 265 17.72 16.09 9.71
C ILE A 265 18.21 14.71 10.16
N ASP A 266 18.59 14.62 11.44
CA ASP A 266 19.05 13.40 12.09
C ASP A 266 17.95 12.73 12.94
N ASP A 267 18.24 11.53 13.44
CA ASP A 267 17.29 10.75 14.27
C ASP A 267 16.80 11.52 15.48
N VAL A 268 17.70 12.21 16.20
CA VAL A 268 17.35 12.90 17.44
C VAL A 268 16.39 14.04 17.15
N THR A 269 16.67 14.81 16.13
CA THR A 269 15.84 15.95 15.72
C THR A 269 14.50 15.47 15.19
N PHE A 270 14.49 14.47 14.31
CA PHE A 270 13.27 13.90 13.70
C PHE A 270 12.34 13.33 14.79
N LEU A 271 12.85 12.48 15.64
CA LEU A 271 12.07 11.84 16.71
C LEU A 271 11.57 12.83 17.77
N SER A 272 12.27 13.97 17.96
CA SER A 272 11.83 15.05 18.85
C SER A 272 10.56 15.76 18.39
N ILE A 273 10.22 15.66 17.07
CA ILE A 273 8.97 16.14 16.50
C ILE A 273 7.99 14.99 16.33
N PHE A 274 8.42 13.90 15.73
CA PHE A 274 7.56 12.76 15.39
C PHE A 274 6.79 12.24 16.60
N LYS A 275 7.50 11.87 17.67
CA LYS A 275 6.86 11.24 18.83
C LYS A 275 5.82 12.13 19.53
N PRO A 276 6.08 13.41 19.83
CA PRO A 276 5.07 14.27 20.43
C PRO A 276 3.86 14.51 19.53
N VAL A 277 4.07 14.74 18.23
CA VAL A 277 2.99 14.97 17.26
C VAL A 277 2.11 13.73 17.16
N MET A 278 2.70 12.55 16.95
CA MET A 278 1.94 11.31 16.82
C MET A 278 1.22 10.94 18.12
N ARG A 279 1.85 11.12 19.29
CA ARG A 279 1.17 10.91 20.58
C ARG A 279 -0.08 11.78 20.67
N ARG A 280 0.03 13.07 20.35
CA ARG A 280 -1.10 13.99 20.40
C ARG A 280 -2.21 13.60 19.43
N ILE A 281 -1.87 13.21 18.22
CA ILE A 281 -2.84 12.73 17.24
C ILE A 281 -3.59 11.49 17.75
N MET A 282 -2.87 10.50 18.25
CA MET A 282 -3.48 9.27 18.79
C MET A 282 -4.41 9.57 19.98
N GLU A 283 -4.09 10.57 20.82
CA GLU A 283 -4.92 11.01 21.94
C GLU A 283 -6.21 11.71 21.52
N VAL A 284 -6.14 12.65 20.54
CA VAL A 284 -7.27 13.49 20.17
C VAL A 284 -8.11 12.90 19.04
N TYR A 285 -7.48 12.37 18.01
CA TYR A 285 -8.17 11.83 16.83
C TYR A 285 -8.70 10.41 17.07
N ARG A 286 -8.01 9.59 17.86
CA ARG A 286 -8.39 8.23 18.23
C ARG A 286 -8.73 7.36 17.01
N PRO A 287 -7.81 7.15 16.08
CA PRO A 287 -8.07 6.36 14.89
C PRO A 287 -8.34 4.90 15.24
N GLY A 288 -9.22 4.24 14.48
CA GLY A 288 -9.47 2.80 14.59
C GLY A 288 -8.46 1.96 13.80
N ALA A 289 -7.74 2.57 12.85
CA ALA A 289 -6.66 1.94 12.10
C ALA A 289 -5.59 2.96 11.71
N VAL A 290 -4.38 2.45 11.50
CA VAL A 290 -3.19 3.21 11.10
C VAL A 290 -2.72 2.71 9.74
N VAL A 291 -2.37 3.61 8.83
CA VAL A 291 -1.62 3.30 7.61
C VAL A 291 -0.30 4.06 7.68
N LEU A 292 0.81 3.33 7.73
CA LEU A 292 2.16 3.88 7.86
C LEU A 292 2.96 3.62 6.58
N GLN A 293 3.27 4.68 5.86
CA GLN A 293 4.16 4.66 4.71
C GLN A 293 5.60 4.85 5.19
N CYS A 294 6.46 3.86 4.87
CA CYS A 294 7.85 3.77 5.30
C CYS A 294 8.82 3.96 4.12
N GLY A 295 8.67 5.03 3.37
CA GLY A 295 9.63 5.40 2.32
C GLY A 295 11.03 5.51 2.90
N ALA A 296 11.99 4.82 2.28
CA ALA A 296 13.36 4.68 2.79
C ALA A 296 14.33 5.70 2.17
N ASP A 297 13.82 6.70 1.47
CA ASP A 297 14.60 7.82 0.93
C ASP A 297 14.87 8.93 1.95
N SER A 298 14.24 8.87 3.11
CA SER A 298 14.60 9.66 4.29
C SER A 298 15.86 9.17 5.01
N LEU A 299 16.42 8.02 4.61
CA LEU A 299 17.67 7.50 5.15
C LEU A 299 18.91 8.27 4.65
N ALA A 300 19.92 8.32 5.48
CA ALA A 300 21.24 8.79 5.07
C ALA A 300 21.78 8.01 3.86
N HIS A 301 22.48 8.70 2.94
CA HIS A 301 23.02 8.16 1.70
C HIS A 301 21.96 7.68 0.69
N ASP A 302 20.72 8.15 0.79
CA ASP A 302 19.81 7.94 -0.31
C ASP A 302 20.26 8.74 -1.55
N ARG A 303 19.90 8.25 -2.72
CA ARG A 303 20.33 8.85 -3.99
C ARG A 303 19.61 10.17 -4.30
N LEU A 304 18.35 10.29 -3.88
CA LEU A 304 17.51 11.46 -4.12
C LEU A 304 17.22 12.23 -2.84
N GLY A 305 17.27 11.55 -1.70
CA GLY A 305 16.99 12.12 -0.41
C GLY A 305 18.13 12.95 0.17
N CYS A 306 17.78 13.90 1.03
CA CYS A 306 18.71 14.80 1.73
C CYS A 306 18.56 14.75 3.25
N PHE A 307 17.85 13.77 3.81
CA PHE A 307 17.81 13.51 5.24
C PHE A 307 18.93 12.58 5.67
N CYS A 308 19.18 12.51 6.98
CA CYS A 308 20.26 11.72 7.55
C CYS A 308 19.74 10.73 8.61
N LEU A 309 18.56 10.14 8.40
CA LEU A 309 18.05 9.13 9.32
C LEU A 309 18.89 7.86 9.24
N SER A 310 19.12 7.23 10.40
CA SER A 310 19.64 5.87 10.47
C SER A 310 18.51 4.85 10.33
N LEU A 311 18.88 3.58 10.15
CA LEU A 311 17.91 2.47 10.20
C LEU A 311 17.16 2.45 11.54
N GLU A 312 17.89 2.69 12.63
CA GLU A 312 17.33 2.69 13.97
C GLU A 312 16.34 3.84 14.17
N GLY A 313 16.68 5.04 13.71
CA GLY A 313 15.80 6.21 13.79
C GLY A 313 14.52 6.02 12.99
N HIS A 314 14.63 5.49 11.78
CA HIS A 314 13.50 5.20 10.91
C HIS A 314 12.59 4.10 11.52
N ALA A 315 13.16 2.99 11.94
CA ALA A 315 12.43 1.90 12.57
C ALA A 315 11.86 2.26 13.96
N GLU A 316 12.40 3.29 14.62
CA GLU A 316 11.83 3.79 15.88
C GLU A 316 10.47 4.44 15.69
N CYS A 317 10.22 5.03 14.49
CA CYS A 317 8.88 5.50 14.12
C CYS A 317 7.89 4.33 14.04
N VAL A 318 8.29 3.24 13.40
CA VAL A 318 7.48 2.01 13.29
C VAL A 318 7.21 1.42 14.67
N ARG A 319 8.24 1.29 15.51
CA ARG A 319 8.12 0.76 16.87
C ARG A 319 7.20 1.62 17.73
N PHE A 320 7.34 2.94 17.61
CA PHE A 320 6.51 3.88 18.38
C PHE A 320 5.04 3.75 18.01
N MET A 321 4.72 3.67 16.71
CA MET A 321 3.33 3.52 16.26
C MET A 321 2.75 2.15 16.61
N LYS A 322 3.52 1.06 16.46
CA LYS A 322 3.12 -0.27 16.89
C LYS A 322 2.74 -0.33 18.38
N GLY A 323 3.44 0.46 19.20
CA GLY A 323 3.20 0.52 20.65
C GLY A 323 1.80 1.02 21.07
N PHE A 324 1.02 1.61 20.15
CA PHE A 324 -0.37 2.00 20.42
C PHE A 324 -1.36 0.83 20.34
N GLY A 325 -0.97 -0.30 19.75
CA GLY A 325 -1.82 -1.50 19.66
C GLY A 325 -3.06 -1.30 18.79
N VAL A 326 -3.03 -0.37 17.84
CA VAL A 326 -4.10 -0.13 16.85
C VAL A 326 -3.79 -0.93 15.59
N PRO A 327 -4.79 -1.56 14.92
CA PRO A 327 -4.58 -2.25 13.65
C PRO A 327 -3.78 -1.40 12.66
N MET A 328 -2.70 -1.95 12.09
CA MET A 328 -1.74 -1.16 11.33
C MET A 328 -1.36 -1.81 10.01
N LEU A 329 -1.56 -1.10 8.90
CA LEU A 329 -0.99 -1.41 7.60
C LEU A 329 0.34 -0.66 7.44
N VAL A 330 1.42 -1.37 7.15
CA VAL A 330 2.74 -0.81 6.89
C VAL A 330 3.10 -1.05 5.44
N THR A 331 3.50 -0.01 4.73
CA THR A 331 3.87 -0.10 3.32
C THR A 331 5.31 0.37 3.09
N GLY A 332 5.84 0.06 1.92
CA GLY A 332 7.06 0.68 1.44
C GLY A 332 6.82 2.14 1.06
N GLY A 333 7.48 2.59 0.03
CA GLY A 333 7.44 3.96 -0.50
C GLY A 333 8.66 4.22 -1.37
N GLY A 334 9.21 5.44 -1.32
CA GLY A 334 10.48 5.80 -1.94
C GLY A 334 11.67 5.02 -1.41
N GLY A 335 12.85 5.43 -1.82
CA GLY A 335 14.12 4.77 -1.49
C GLY A 335 14.87 4.30 -2.73
N TYR A 336 15.99 4.94 -3.00
CA TYR A 336 16.69 4.85 -4.29
C TYR A 336 18.10 4.29 -4.16
N THR A 337 18.57 4.11 -2.94
CA THR A 337 19.76 3.32 -2.61
C THR A 337 19.35 1.92 -2.19
N LYS A 338 19.15 1.04 -3.18
CA LYS A 338 18.45 -0.26 -3.07
C LYS A 338 18.92 -1.16 -1.92
N HIS A 339 20.22 -1.19 -1.61
CA HIS A 339 20.74 -2.01 -0.50
C HIS A 339 20.40 -1.42 0.89
N ASN A 340 20.28 -0.09 1.00
CA ASN A 340 19.83 0.56 2.24
C ASN A 340 18.33 0.34 2.44
N VAL A 341 17.53 0.46 1.37
CA VAL A 341 16.11 0.13 1.39
C VAL A 341 15.87 -1.30 1.89
N ALA A 342 16.61 -2.26 1.33
CA ALA A 342 16.47 -3.67 1.72
C ALA A 342 16.82 -3.91 3.20
N ARG A 343 17.87 -3.24 3.71
CA ARG A 343 18.22 -3.26 5.13
C ARG A 343 17.11 -2.66 5.99
N CYS A 344 16.59 -1.50 5.59
CA CYS A 344 15.56 -0.77 6.33
C CYS A 344 14.31 -1.62 6.51
N TRP A 345 13.71 -2.06 5.41
CA TRP A 345 12.46 -2.81 5.45
C TRP A 345 12.64 -4.21 6.06
N ALA A 346 13.80 -4.84 5.94
CA ALA A 346 14.08 -6.07 6.66
C ALA A 346 14.17 -5.84 8.18
N TYR A 347 14.83 -4.76 8.61
CA TYR A 347 14.92 -4.41 10.03
C TYR A 347 13.56 -3.99 10.60
N GLU A 348 12.77 -3.22 9.87
CA GLU A 348 11.42 -2.88 10.26
C GLU A 348 10.50 -4.09 10.34
N THR A 349 10.67 -5.07 9.43
CA THR A 349 9.99 -6.35 9.55
C THR A 349 10.34 -7.04 10.86
N ALA A 350 11.62 -7.07 11.24
CA ALA A 350 12.04 -7.63 12.53
C ALA A 350 11.39 -6.91 13.73
N VAL A 351 11.32 -5.58 13.68
CA VAL A 351 10.62 -4.77 14.70
C VAL A 351 9.12 -5.10 14.75
N LEU A 352 8.49 -5.27 13.60
CA LEU A 352 7.05 -5.55 13.50
C LEU A 352 6.69 -6.94 14.05
N VAL A 353 7.59 -7.91 13.94
CA VAL A 353 7.39 -9.27 14.47
C VAL A 353 8.03 -9.50 15.85
N ASP A 354 8.52 -8.44 16.52
CA ASP A 354 9.19 -8.49 17.83
C ASP A 354 10.39 -9.44 17.87
N LYS A 355 11.21 -9.43 16.81
CA LYS A 355 12.41 -10.25 16.74
C LYS A 355 13.67 -9.41 16.72
N GLU A 356 14.61 -9.77 17.58
CA GLU A 356 15.98 -9.30 17.48
C GLU A 356 16.72 -10.11 16.44
N VAL A 357 17.43 -9.42 15.55
CA VAL A 357 18.22 -10.02 14.49
C VAL A 357 19.70 -9.65 14.63
N PRO A 358 20.62 -10.59 14.29
CA PRO A 358 22.04 -10.30 14.28
C PRO A 358 22.38 -9.11 13.37
N ASN A 359 23.39 -8.32 13.72
CA ASN A 359 23.84 -7.25 12.84
C ASN A 359 24.57 -7.76 11.60
N GLN A 360 25.14 -8.96 11.65
CA GLN A 360 25.71 -9.61 10.48
C GLN A 360 24.59 -10.06 9.55
N LEU A 361 24.68 -9.70 8.27
CA LEU A 361 23.70 -10.13 7.26
C LEU A 361 23.81 -11.64 7.01
N PRO A 362 22.68 -12.33 6.85
CA PRO A 362 22.66 -13.73 6.45
C PRO A 362 23.15 -13.91 5.02
N ASP A 363 23.75 -15.04 4.74
CA ASP A 363 24.12 -15.41 3.37
C ASP A 363 22.87 -15.53 2.49
N ASN A 364 22.89 -14.89 1.33
CA ASN A 364 21.77 -14.90 0.39
C ASN A 364 22.26 -14.53 -1.02
N ALA A 365 21.38 -14.69 -2.02
CA ALA A 365 21.69 -14.43 -3.43
C ALA A 365 22.15 -12.98 -3.73
N TYR A 366 21.94 -12.04 -2.81
CA TYR A 366 22.33 -10.64 -2.96
C TYR A 366 23.44 -10.21 -2.00
N TYR A 367 24.09 -11.16 -1.31
CA TYR A 367 25.05 -10.87 -0.25
C TYR A 367 26.13 -9.86 -0.69
N GLU A 368 26.69 -10.04 -1.89
CA GLU A 368 27.72 -9.16 -2.46
C GLU A 368 27.28 -7.71 -2.64
N TYR A 369 25.99 -7.45 -2.82
CA TYR A 369 25.47 -6.08 -2.95
C TYR A 369 25.52 -5.29 -1.64
N PHE A 370 25.73 -5.97 -0.51
CA PHE A 370 25.81 -5.37 0.82
C PHE A 370 27.23 -5.11 1.30
N GLY A 371 28.20 -5.43 0.48
CA GLY A 371 29.62 -5.22 0.79
C GLY A 371 30.01 -3.74 0.98
N PRO A 372 31.20 -3.47 1.54
CA PRO A 372 32.18 -4.45 2.04
C PRO A 372 31.91 -4.91 3.50
N ARG A 373 30.98 -4.28 4.22
CA ARG A 373 30.78 -4.55 5.67
C ARG A 373 29.82 -5.70 5.94
N HIS A 374 28.89 -6.00 5.04
CA HIS A 374 27.85 -7.02 5.20
C HIS A 374 27.10 -6.94 6.54
N LEU A 375 26.81 -5.73 6.98
CA LEU A 375 26.09 -5.43 8.22
C LEU A 375 24.68 -4.92 7.90
N LEU A 376 23.72 -5.28 8.74
CA LEU A 376 22.35 -4.77 8.68
C LEU A 376 22.33 -3.29 9.06
N LYS A 377 22.79 -2.97 10.25
CA LYS A 377 22.88 -1.62 10.79
C LYS A 377 24.28 -1.06 10.51
N LEU A 378 24.30 0.04 9.80
CA LEU A 378 25.52 0.79 9.57
C LEU A 378 25.62 1.90 10.62
N PRO A 379 26.84 2.32 11.01
CA PRO A 379 27.00 3.47 11.88
C PRO A 379 26.27 4.69 11.31
N PRO A 380 25.54 5.46 12.11
CA PRO A 380 24.91 6.69 11.66
C PRO A 380 25.98 7.65 11.14
N VAL A 381 25.73 8.23 9.99
CA VAL A 381 26.65 9.17 9.34
C VAL A 381 25.87 10.41 8.95
N GLN A 382 26.31 11.55 9.49
CA GLN A 382 25.82 12.85 9.06
C GLN A 382 26.50 13.23 7.73
N THR A 383 25.81 13.00 6.62
CA THR A 383 26.34 13.27 5.27
C THR A 383 26.09 14.70 4.82
N ILE A 384 25.07 15.33 5.36
CA ILE A 384 24.60 16.68 5.03
C ILE A 384 24.43 17.43 6.36
N GLU A 385 24.80 18.70 6.42
CA GLU A 385 24.61 19.53 7.60
C GLU A 385 23.13 19.61 7.99
N ASN A 386 22.82 19.45 9.29
CA ASN A 386 21.45 19.54 9.79
C ASN A 386 20.98 20.99 9.81
N MET A 387 20.18 21.38 8.83
CA MET A 387 19.59 22.72 8.69
C MET A 387 18.34 22.94 9.59
N ASN A 388 17.96 21.92 10.38
CA ASN A 388 16.82 21.97 11.28
C ASN A 388 17.24 22.50 12.67
N GLY A 389 17.59 23.77 12.74
CA GLY A 389 17.98 24.39 14.00
C GLY A 389 16.87 24.33 15.04
N LYS A 390 17.23 24.25 16.33
CA LYS A 390 16.31 24.09 17.47
C LYS A 390 15.11 25.05 17.44
N GLN A 391 15.34 26.31 17.07
CA GLN A 391 14.27 27.31 17.00
C GLN A 391 13.26 27.00 15.89
N TYR A 392 13.73 26.52 14.73
CA TYR A 392 12.86 26.10 13.62
C TYR A 392 12.01 24.92 14.02
N VAL A 393 12.64 23.87 14.56
CA VAL A 393 11.97 22.66 15.05
C VAL A 393 10.87 22.97 16.07
N GLU A 394 11.18 23.81 17.06
CA GLU A 394 10.21 24.19 18.09
C GLU A 394 9.08 25.05 17.51
N THR A 395 9.35 25.88 16.48
CA THR A 395 8.30 26.65 15.79
C THR A 395 7.36 25.73 15.04
N VAL A 396 7.86 24.82 14.20
CA VAL A 396 7.06 23.84 13.46
C VAL A 396 6.22 23.01 14.43
N LYS A 397 6.85 22.45 15.46
CA LYS A 397 6.17 21.64 16.48
C LYS A 397 5.06 22.41 17.19
N ARG A 398 5.29 23.65 17.57
CA ARG A 398 4.29 24.50 18.24
C ARG A 398 3.07 24.75 17.33
N GLU A 399 3.29 25.11 16.08
CA GLU A 399 2.19 25.39 15.13
C GLU A 399 1.38 24.13 14.85
N VAL A 400 2.02 22.99 14.61
CA VAL A 400 1.32 21.69 14.49
C VAL A 400 0.50 21.38 15.74
N MET A 401 1.06 21.58 16.93
CA MET A 401 0.34 21.32 18.18
C MET A 401 -0.81 22.28 18.41
N GLU A 402 -0.73 23.54 17.92
CA GLU A 402 -1.83 24.50 17.98
C GLU A 402 -2.96 24.09 17.03
N ASN A 403 -2.63 23.65 15.80
CA ASN A 403 -3.61 23.12 14.87
C ASN A 403 -4.34 21.90 15.46
N LEU A 404 -3.62 20.98 16.09
CA LEU A 404 -4.21 19.82 16.76
C LEU A 404 -5.05 20.15 18.00
N ARG A 405 -4.86 21.32 18.62
CA ARG A 405 -5.73 21.79 19.72
C ARG A 405 -7.10 22.24 19.22
N SER A 406 -7.19 22.72 17.99
CA SER A 406 -8.45 23.16 17.39
C SER A 406 -9.39 21.99 17.04
N ILE A 407 -8.87 20.76 17.02
CA ILE A 407 -9.68 19.55 16.88
C ILE A 407 -10.35 19.28 18.23
N GLU A 408 -11.59 19.76 18.38
CA GLU A 408 -12.31 19.71 19.65
C GLU A 408 -12.70 18.29 20.05
N HIS A 409 -13.08 17.47 19.09
CA HIS A 409 -13.48 16.07 19.30
C HIS A 409 -13.16 15.21 18.09
N ALA A 410 -12.88 13.92 18.34
CA ALA A 410 -12.89 12.93 17.28
C ALA A 410 -14.26 12.94 16.58
N PRO A 411 -14.31 12.91 15.22
CA PRO A 411 -15.58 12.94 14.50
C PRO A 411 -16.57 11.91 15.01
N GLY A 412 -17.81 12.34 15.25
CA GLY A 412 -18.89 11.49 15.75
C GLY A 412 -19.50 10.66 14.63
N VAL A 413 -18.76 9.70 14.08
CA VAL A 413 -19.31 8.80 13.06
C VAL A 413 -20.08 7.68 13.74
N GLN A 414 -21.36 7.56 13.42
CA GLN A 414 -22.16 6.40 13.87
C GLN A 414 -21.75 5.17 13.04
N MET A 415 -21.10 4.23 13.68
CA MET A 415 -20.61 2.99 13.05
C MET A 415 -21.73 2.04 12.59
N HIS A 416 -23.01 2.35 12.90
CA HIS A 416 -24.17 1.56 12.50
C HIS A 416 -24.54 1.70 11.01
N HIS A 417 -23.98 2.69 10.32
CA HIS A 417 -24.17 2.88 8.89
C HIS A 417 -22.82 2.64 8.19
N VAL A 418 -22.50 1.37 7.97
CA VAL A 418 -21.52 1.02 6.95
C VAL A 418 -22.14 1.47 5.62
N PRO A 419 -21.49 2.35 4.83
CA PRO A 419 -22.00 2.69 3.51
C PRO A 419 -22.20 1.39 2.73
N PRO A 420 -23.34 1.18 2.06
CA PRO A 420 -23.51 -0.01 1.22
C PRO A 420 -22.34 -0.04 0.23
N ASP A 421 -21.68 -1.18 0.13
CA ASP A 421 -20.64 -1.39 -0.87
C ASP A 421 -21.28 -1.18 -2.24
N ALA A 422 -20.90 -0.10 -2.92
CA ALA A 422 -21.39 0.16 -4.27
C ALA A 422 -20.96 -0.93 -5.26
N HIS A 423 -19.96 -1.72 -4.88
CA HIS A 423 -19.44 -2.85 -5.63
C HIS A 423 -19.10 -3.98 -4.67
N LEU A 424 -20.08 -4.81 -4.35
CA LEU A 424 -19.83 -6.09 -3.69
C LEU A 424 -18.88 -6.91 -4.58
N PRO A 425 -17.79 -7.47 -4.03
CA PRO A 425 -16.98 -8.43 -4.77
C PRO A 425 -17.87 -9.55 -5.34
N GLU A 426 -17.55 -10.06 -6.53
CA GLU A 426 -18.37 -11.11 -7.20
C GLU A 426 -18.79 -12.26 -6.27
N TRP A 427 -17.93 -12.65 -5.29
CA TRP A 427 -18.26 -13.69 -4.32
C TRP A 427 -19.35 -13.28 -3.32
N ALA A 428 -19.58 -11.99 -3.07
CA ALA A 428 -20.63 -11.51 -2.17
C ALA A 428 -21.98 -11.40 -2.91
N GLN A 429 -21.98 -11.22 -4.24
CA GLN A 429 -23.19 -11.28 -5.07
C GLN A 429 -23.80 -12.69 -5.07
N TRP A 430 -22.97 -13.73 -4.95
CA TRP A 430 -23.45 -15.12 -4.87
C TRP A 430 -24.08 -15.48 -3.52
N ALA A 431 -23.82 -14.71 -2.47
CA ALA A 431 -24.45 -14.91 -1.16
C ALA A 431 -25.86 -14.31 -1.09
N GLU A 432 -26.18 -13.30 -1.90
CA GLU A 432 -27.51 -12.70 -1.99
C GLU A 432 -28.46 -13.51 -2.89
N GLU A 433 -27.97 -14.12 -3.97
CA GLU A 433 -28.78 -14.97 -4.85
C GLU A 433 -29.23 -16.29 -4.18
N GLY A 434 -28.62 -16.69 -3.06
CA GLY A 434 -29.00 -17.85 -2.26
C GLY A 434 -29.97 -17.56 -1.10
N ALA A 435 -30.30 -16.30 -0.85
CA ALA A 435 -31.13 -15.88 0.27
C ALA A 435 -32.60 -15.55 -0.12
N ASP A 436 -32.94 -15.56 -1.42
CA ASP A 436 -34.30 -15.33 -1.90
C ASP A 436 -35.19 -16.59 -1.82
N GLY A 437 -35.19 -17.23 -0.68
CA GLY A 437 -36.14 -18.23 -0.26
C GLY A 437 -36.65 -17.94 1.13
N GLU A 438 -37.75 -17.23 1.20
CA GLU A 438 -38.63 -17.03 2.36
C GLU A 438 -38.70 -15.61 2.95
N GLU A 439 -39.82 -15.03 2.62
CA GLU A 439 -40.86 -14.33 3.36
C GLU A 439 -40.87 -12.82 3.51
N GLU A 440 -41.97 -12.35 2.98
CA GLU A 440 -42.96 -11.34 3.45
C GLU A 440 -42.59 -10.41 4.61
N GLY A 441 -42.64 -9.13 4.28
CA GLY A 441 -43.33 -8.18 5.16
C GLY A 441 -42.45 -7.29 6.02
N ASP A 442 -41.85 -6.25 5.43
CA ASP A 442 -42.01 -4.93 6.07
C ASP A 442 -41.96 -3.81 5.02
N ARG A 443 -43.15 -3.31 4.69
CA ARG A 443 -43.37 -2.15 3.84
C ARG A 443 -43.12 -0.89 4.68
N ASN A 444 -41.87 -0.48 4.83
CA ASN A 444 -41.52 0.88 5.28
C ASN A 444 -40.04 1.26 5.04
N LEU A 445 -39.53 0.99 3.84
CA LEU A 445 -38.25 1.54 3.38
C LEU A 445 -38.39 2.46 2.16
N GLY A 446 -39.47 3.24 2.16
CA GLY A 446 -39.75 4.15 1.08
C GLY A 446 -39.66 5.60 1.48
N GLU A 447 -38.56 6.11 2.05
CA GLU A 447 -38.37 7.55 2.21
C GLU A 447 -36.89 7.98 2.50
N TYR A 448 -35.89 7.33 1.90
CA TYR A 448 -34.53 7.87 1.87
C TYR A 448 -33.88 7.82 0.47
N ALA A 449 -34.68 8.12 -0.55
CA ALA A 449 -34.17 8.48 -1.87
C ALA A 449 -34.05 9.99 -1.95
N GLY A 450 -32.90 10.57 -1.62
CA GLY A 450 -32.71 12.02 -1.76
C GLY A 450 -31.53 12.60 -1.01
N GLY A 451 -30.37 12.02 -1.15
CA GLY A 451 -29.15 12.64 -0.67
C GLY A 451 -27.97 12.20 -1.54
N ARG A 452 -27.81 12.86 -2.70
CA ARG A 452 -26.55 12.77 -3.43
C ARG A 452 -25.48 13.43 -2.57
N VAL A 453 -24.72 12.65 -1.83
CA VAL A 453 -23.40 13.08 -1.34
C VAL A 453 -22.44 12.83 -2.49
N GLY A 454 -22.10 13.89 -3.21
CA GLY A 454 -21.02 13.87 -4.18
C GLY A 454 -19.72 13.66 -3.42
N LEU A 455 -19.07 12.54 -3.66
CA LEU A 455 -17.64 12.37 -3.40
C LEU A 455 -16.92 13.24 -4.44
N ALA A 456 -16.37 14.35 -3.98
CA ALA A 456 -15.36 15.09 -4.72
C ALA A 456 -13.99 14.66 -4.23
#